data_474f913b30161f94a53f632fde4100a3
#
_entry.id   474f913b30161f94a53f632fde4100a3
#
_cell.length_a   1.000
_cell.length_b   1.000
_cell.length_c   1.000
_cell.angle_alpha   90.00
_cell.angle_beta   90.00
_cell.angle_gamma   90.00
#
_symmetry.space_group_name_H-M   'P 1'
#
loop_
_entity.id
_entity.type
_entity.pdbx_description
1 polymer ?
#
loop_
_entity_poly.entity_id
_entity_poly.type
_entity_poly.pdbx_seq_one_letter_code
_entity_poly.pdbx_strand_id
1 'polypeptide(L)'
;MKLHFYGADRCVTGSCHCLEINGKRILVDCGLQQGRDELDNAMFAFNPGDIDILLVTHAHIDHTGRIPLLVKRGFTGRILTTRVTADLMRIMLLDSAHIQESDAEYRNRKGQRAGREPVEPLYTTEDAMNVFKFLTVCEYGQSVELCEGVTAVFTDAGHLLGSASITLELDEGGAHKTLVFSGDIGNVDQPIIRDPQLLKRADYVVMESTYGDRSHGPKPDYLGELTAVLQSTFDKGGNVVIPSFAVGRTQELLYFLRQIKAEGRIKNHADFPVFVDSPLASKSTTIFKKNFAECYDEEALALVQSGRNPLQFPGLHISETKEESMAINGDPTPKVIISAAGMCDAGRIRHHLKYNLWRPECTVLFVGYQSPGTLGNALVNGVQEVKLFGEPVQVKARIAQLGGLSGHADCDGLAAWLHAFDEKPKFVFVNHGEDAVAEHWAEKLRTEGYEADAPYNGSVWIAAEGRVACAEVGNTSKIVRTKSAETVRSSA
;
A
#
# COMPACT_ATOMS: atom_id res chain seq x y z
N MET A 1 8.10 -25.82 -14.15
CA MET A 1 8.23 -24.49 -13.53
C MET A 1 8.50 -24.61 -12.04
N LYS A 2 9.27 -23.70 -11.46
CA LYS A 2 9.47 -23.58 -10.01
C LYS A 2 9.02 -22.21 -9.54
N LEU A 3 8.37 -22.14 -8.39
CA LEU A 3 7.92 -20.91 -7.76
C LEU A 3 8.58 -20.76 -6.39
N HIS A 4 9.27 -19.64 -6.18
CA HIS A 4 9.95 -19.30 -4.93
C HIS A 4 9.20 -18.18 -4.23
N PHE A 5 9.06 -18.29 -2.93
CA PHE A 5 8.40 -17.33 -2.05
C PHE A 5 9.46 -16.63 -1.18
N TYR A 6 9.67 -15.34 -1.41
CA TYR A 6 10.74 -14.56 -0.78
C TYR A 6 10.23 -13.39 0.08
N GLY A 7 8.92 -13.23 0.19
CA GLY A 7 8.31 -12.20 1.00
C GLY A 7 6.80 -12.06 0.81
N ALA A 8 6.14 -11.37 1.73
CA ALA A 8 4.70 -11.34 1.96
C ALA A 8 4.12 -12.74 2.25
N ASP A 9 4.95 -13.67 2.66
CA ASP A 9 4.57 -15.04 2.97
C ASP A 9 4.23 -15.11 4.46
N ARG A 10 2.93 -15.28 4.77
CA ARG A 10 2.38 -15.22 6.13
C ARG A 10 2.61 -13.86 6.83
N CYS A 11 2.76 -12.80 6.06
CA CYS A 11 2.81 -11.40 6.51
C CYS A 11 2.28 -10.47 5.40
N VAL A 12 1.92 -9.24 5.76
CA VAL A 12 1.27 -8.27 4.86
C VAL A 12 2.23 -7.28 4.19
N THR A 13 3.55 -7.51 4.23
CA THR A 13 4.51 -6.60 3.61
C THR A 13 5.67 -7.35 2.98
N GLY A 14 6.33 -6.71 2.02
CA GLY A 14 7.54 -7.22 1.41
C GLY A 14 7.33 -8.21 0.28
N SER A 15 6.23 -8.07 -0.48
CA SER A 15 5.88 -8.95 -1.61
C SER A 15 7.06 -9.17 -2.55
N CYS A 16 7.43 -10.45 -2.75
CA CYS A 16 8.56 -10.83 -3.58
C CYS A 16 8.51 -12.33 -3.93
N HIS A 17 8.18 -12.65 -5.16
CA HIS A 17 8.06 -14.03 -5.63
C HIS A 17 8.90 -14.22 -6.89
N CYS A 18 9.47 -15.41 -7.10
CA CYS A 18 10.28 -15.69 -8.27
C CYS A 18 9.80 -16.95 -8.99
N LEU A 19 9.50 -16.79 -10.27
CA LEU A 19 9.23 -17.88 -11.20
C LEU A 19 10.52 -18.28 -11.93
N GLU A 20 10.92 -19.57 -11.84
CA GLU A 20 11.93 -20.17 -12.70
C GLU A 20 11.26 -21.00 -13.79
N ILE A 21 11.48 -20.61 -15.03
CA ILE A 21 10.93 -21.28 -16.20
C ILE A 21 11.83 -21.06 -17.43
N ASN A 22 12.00 -22.10 -18.27
CA ASN A 22 12.79 -22.04 -19.50
C ASN A 22 14.19 -21.43 -19.31
N GLY A 23 14.84 -21.67 -18.15
CA GLY A 23 16.15 -21.13 -17.80
C GLY A 23 16.13 -19.62 -17.46
N LYS A 24 14.97 -19.01 -17.29
CA LYS A 24 14.79 -17.62 -16.92
C LYS A 24 14.25 -17.50 -15.49
N ARG A 25 14.61 -16.40 -14.83
CA ARG A 25 14.11 -15.99 -13.51
C ARG A 25 13.32 -14.73 -13.63
N ILE A 26 12.02 -14.83 -13.36
CA ILE A 26 11.06 -13.74 -13.43
C ILE A 26 10.62 -13.42 -12.01
N LEU A 27 10.99 -12.24 -11.51
CA LEU A 27 10.54 -11.75 -10.21
C LEU A 27 9.19 -11.06 -10.36
N VAL A 28 8.30 -11.27 -9.41
CA VAL A 28 7.04 -10.54 -9.27
C VAL A 28 7.08 -9.79 -7.95
N ASP A 29 7.07 -8.46 -8.03
CA ASP A 29 7.29 -7.52 -6.96
C ASP A 29 8.68 -7.64 -6.29
N CYS A 30 9.08 -6.59 -5.59
CA CYS A 30 10.28 -6.53 -4.78
C CYS A 30 10.09 -5.50 -3.67
N GLY A 31 9.27 -5.87 -2.70
CA GLY A 31 8.74 -4.99 -1.68
C GLY A 31 9.62 -4.82 -0.46
N LEU A 32 9.44 -3.70 0.22
CA LEU A 32 10.04 -3.43 1.52
C LEU A 32 9.19 -4.07 2.62
N GLN A 33 9.82 -4.83 3.50
CA GLN A 33 9.16 -5.34 4.69
C GLN A 33 9.07 -4.24 5.76
N GLN A 34 7.94 -4.19 6.43
CA GLN A 34 7.64 -3.16 7.42
C GLN A 34 6.95 -3.78 8.65
N GLY A 35 7.04 -3.11 9.79
CA GLY A 35 6.32 -3.51 10.99
C GLY A 35 7.03 -4.53 11.87
N ARG A 36 6.25 -5.39 12.55
CA ARG A 36 6.78 -6.34 13.56
C ARG A 36 7.49 -7.53 12.97
N ASP A 37 7.09 -7.94 11.77
CA ASP A 37 7.63 -9.10 11.06
C ASP A 37 8.75 -8.68 10.11
N GLU A 38 9.33 -7.48 10.30
CA GLU A 38 10.42 -6.95 9.48
C GLU A 38 11.63 -7.86 9.54
N LEU A 39 11.97 -8.46 8.40
CA LEU A 39 13.24 -9.13 8.16
C LEU A 39 14.30 -8.09 7.75
N ASP A 40 15.53 -8.56 7.58
CA ASP A 40 16.60 -7.69 7.11
C ASP A 40 16.38 -7.29 5.64
N ASN A 41 15.83 -6.09 5.43
CA ASN A 41 15.59 -5.54 4.09
C ASN A 41 16.86 -5.38 3.24
N ALA A 42 18.04 -5.36 3.87
CA ALA A 42 19.32 -5.27 3.16
C ALA A 42 19.74 -6.59 2.48
N MET A 43 19.11 -7.72 2.83
CA MET A 43 19.47 -9.03 2.31
C MET A 43 18.44 -9.55 1.30
N PHE A 44 18.92 -10.14 0.21
CA PHE A 44 18.12 -10.96 -0.70
C PHE A 44 18.45 -12.44 -0.49
N ALA A 45 17.46 -13.32 -0.58
CA ALA A 45 17.65 -14.76 -0.58
C ALA A 45 18.16 -15.32 -1.92
N PHE A 46 18.38 -14.44 -2.89
CA PHE A 46 18.88 -14.74 -4.23
C PHE A 46 19.91 -13.69 -4.65
N ASN A 47 20.69 -13.99 -5.70
CA ASN A 47 21.58 -13.00 -6.28
C ASN A 47 20.79 -12.09 -7.25
N PRO A 48 20.71 -10.75 -7.02
CA PRO A 48 20.01 -9.82 -7.90
C PRO A 48 20.44 -9.86 -9.37
N GLY A 49 21.72 -10.15 -9.64
CA GLY A 49 22.23 -10.28 -11.00
C GLY A 49 21.71 -11.50 -11.79
N ASP A 50 21.10 -12.48 -11.09
CA ASP A 50 20.53 -13.66 -11.72
C ASP A 50 19.06 -13.48 -12.15
N ILE A 51 18.46 -12.33 -11.84
CA ILE A 51 17.08 -12.02 -12.20
C ILE A 51 17.03 -11.40 -13.60
N ASP A 52 16.33 -12.04 -14.52
CA ASP A 52 16.20 -11.56 -15.91
C ASP A 52 15.13 -10.48 -16.07
N ILE A 53 14.03 -10.60 -15.34
CA ILE A 53 12.83 -9.76 -15.48
C ILE A 53 12.20 -9.51 -14.11
N LEU A 54 11.72 -8.29 -13.89
CA LEU A 54 10.87 -7.94 -12.76
C LEU A 54 9.52 -7.44 -13.28
N LEU A 55 8.45 -8.03 -12.80
CA LEU A 55 7.08 -7.59 -13.02
C LEU A 55 6.59 -6.91 -11.75
N VAL A 56 5.94 -5.75 -11.88
CA VAL A 56 5.44 -5.00 -10.72
C VAL A 56 3.93 -4.87 -10.81
N THR A 57 3.23 -5.34 -9.78
CA THR A 57 1.77 -5.34 -9.71
C THR A 57 1.21 -3.94 -9.47
N HIS A 58 1.76 -3.21 -8.52
CA HIS A 58 1.35 -1.83 -8.20
C HIS A 58 2.43 -1.09 -7.41
N ALA A 59 2.20 0.20 -7.12
CA ALA A 59 3.25 1.11 -6.68
C ALA A 59 3.50 1.15 -5.17
N HIS A 60 2.75 0.45 -4.31
CA HIS A 60 2.98 0.49 -2.87
C HIS A 60 4.39 0.04 -2.50
N ILE A 61 4.93 0.57 -1.42
CA ILE A 61 6.32 0.36 -1.01
C ILE A 61 6.59 -1.08 -0.57
N ASP A 62 5.60 -1.79 -0.06
CA ASP A 62 5.67 -3.22 0.26
C ASP A 62 5.63 -4.13 -0.99
N HIS A 63 5.47 -3.55 -2.19
CA HIS A 63 5.62 -4.22 -3.49
C HIS A 63 6.82 -3.70 -4.30
N THR A 64 7.31 -2.50 -4.02
CA THR A 64 8.33 -1.83 -4.85
C THR A 64 9.55 -1.36 -4.08
N GLY A 65 9.48 -1.27 -2.77
CA GLY A 65 10.43 -0.52 -1.94
C GLY A 65 11.85 -1.07 -1.90
N ARG A 66 12.13 -2.30 -2.36
CA ARG A 66 13.49 -2.83 -2.51
C ARG A 66 13.99 -2.84 -3.95
N ILE A 67 13.22 -2.37 -4.92
CA ILE A 67 13.66 -2.30 -6.33
C ILE A 67 14.94 -1.44 -6.48
N PRO A 68 15.08 -0.27 -5.82
CA PRO A 68 16.33 0.48 -5.88
C PRO A 68 17.54 -0.31 -5.37
N LEU A 69 17.36 -1.07 -4.28
CA LEU A 69 18.40 -1.94 -3.75
C LEU A 69 18.70 -3.11 -4.70
N LEU A 70 17.68 -3.69 -5.35
CA LEU A 70 17.84 -4.75 -6.35
C LEU A 70 18.74 -4.28 -7.50
N VAL A 71 18.49 -3.08 -8.05
CA VAL A 71 19.30 -2.46 -9.10
C VAL A 71 20.71 -2.15 -8.59
N LYS A 72 20.84 -1.54 -7.41
CA LYS A 72 22.14 -1.26 -6.76
C LYS A 72 22.99 -2.52 -6.58
N ARG A 73 22.36 -3.68 -6.37
CA ARG A 73 23.03 -4.97 -6.14
C ARG A 73 23.24 -5.78 -7.41
N GLY A 74 23.03 -5.20 -8.60
CA GLY A 74 23.45 -5.78 -9.88
C GLY A 74 22.33 -6.31 -10.77
N PHE A 75 21.06 -6.06 -10.47
CA PHE A 75 20.00 -6.31 -11.44
C PHE A 75 20.15 -5.41 -12.66
N THR A 76 20.11 -6.03 -13.85
CA THR A 76 20.23 -5.35 -15.14
C THR A 76 19.16 -5.76 -16.14
N GLY A 77 18.16 -6.51 -15.68
CA GLY A 77 17.05 -6.98 -16.48
C GLY A 77 16.00 -5.90 -16.79
N ARG A 78 14.85 -6.30 -17.35
CA ARG A 78 13.75 -5.39 -17.64
C ARG A 78 12.77 -5.33 -16.45
N ILE A 79 12.24 -4.14 -16.14
CA ILE A 79 11.17 -3.93 -15.18
C ILE A 79 9.91 -3.59 -15.97
N LEU A 80 8.85 -4.39 -15.83
CA LEU A 80 7.58 -4.19 -16.54
C LEU A 80 6.47 -3.89 -15.53
N THR A 81 5.67 -2.88 -15.85
CA THR A 81 4.49 -2.51 -15.07
C THR A 81 3.56 -1.64 -15.92
N THR A 82 2.37 -1.34 -15.38
CA THR A 82 1.46 -0.40 -16.05
C THR A 82 2.04 1.02 -16.08
N ARG A 83 1.60 1.83 -17.04
CA ARG A 83 2.02 3.24 -17.18
C ARG A 83 1.82 4.02 -15.89
N VAL A 84 0.67 3.85 -15.27
CA VAL A 84 0.28 4.61 -14.08
C VAL A 84 1.04 4.16 -12.85
N THR A 85 1.25 2.87 -12.69
CA THR A 85 2.14 2.32 -11.65
C THR A 85 3.57 2.87 -11.81
N ALA A 86 4.08 2.96 -13.04
CA ALA A 86 5.39 3.56 -13.32
C ALA A 86 5.49 5.03 -12.88
N ASP A 87 4.43 5.83 -13.14
CA ASP A 87 4.37 7.23 -12.72
C ASP A 87 4.33 7.35 -11.17
N LEU A 88 3.53 6.51 -10.50
CA LEU A 88 3.46 6.47 -9.04
C LEU A 88 4.76 5.96 -8.39
N MET A 89 5.35 4.88 -8.91
CA MET A 89 6.65 4.37 -8.44
C MET A 89 7.71 5.47 -8.45
N ARG A 90 7.69 6.34 -9.46
CA ARG A 90 8.67 7.42 -9.60
C ARG A 90 8.64 8.37 -8.41
N ILE A 91 7.47 8.75 -7.96
CA ILE A 91 7.34 9.64 -6.80
C ILE A 91 7.52 8.90 -5.47
N MET A 92 7.06 7.66 -5.38
CA MET A 92 7.10 6.88 -4.13
C MET A 92 8.50 6.37 -3.80
N LEU A 93 9.25 5.87 -4.77
CA LEU A 93 10.61 5.41 -4.55
C LEU A 93 11.58 6.56 -4.21
N LEU A 94 11.38 7.73 -4.82
CA LEU A 94 12.15 8.93 -4.47
C LEU A 94 11.83 9.44 -3.06
N ASP A 95 10.57 9.43 -2.65
CA ASP A 95 10.15 9.78 -1.30
C ASP A 95 10.71 8.80 -0.27
N SER A 96 10.62 7.50 -0.55
CA SER A 96 11.20 6.45 0.29
C SER A 96 12.72 6.59 0.45
N ALA A 97 13.44 6.85 -0.63
CA ALA A 97 14.88 7.10 -0.59
C ALA A 97 15.23 8.31 0.29
N HIS A 98 14.52 9.43 0.09
CA HIS A 98 14.71 10.64 0.88
C HIS A 98 14.45 10.41 2.39
N ILE A 99 13.42 9.65 2.73
CA ILE A 99 13.13 9.27 4.13
C ILE A 99 14.31 8.46 4.70
N GLN A 100 14.81 7.47 3.98
CA GLN A 100 15.93 6.62 4.43
C GLN A 100 17.24 7.41 4.58
N GLU A 101 17.54 8.32 3.66
CA GLU A 101 18.71 9.22 3.74
C GLU A 101 18.60 10.13 4.98
N SER A 102 17.42 10.73 5.20
CA SER A 102 17.16 11.60 6.35
C SER A 102 17.25 10.85 7.69
N ASP A 103 16.75 9.61 7.73
CA ASP A 103 16.85 8.75 8.91
C ASP A 103 18.29 8.34 9.21
N ALA A 104 19.06 7.99 8.18
CA ALA A 104 20.49 7.67 8.33
C ALA A 104 21.28 8.89 8.84
N GLU A 105 21.04 10.08 8.29
CA GLU A 105 21.66 11.32 8.75
C GLU A 105 21.30 11.63 10.23
N TYR A 106 20.02 11.45 10.58
CA TYR A 106 19.58 11.68 11.95
C TYR A 106 20.24 10.70 12.94
N ARG A 107 20.31 9.42 12.58
CA ARG A 107 21.00 8.38 13.37
C ARG A 107 22.48 8.67 13.49
N ASN A 108 23.12 9.10 12.41
CA ASN A 108 24.55 9.43 12.40
C ASN A 108 24.89 10.63 13.26
N ARG A 109 24.08 11.71 13.21
CA ARG A 109 24.23 12.88 14.12
C ARG A 109 24.13 12.49 15.59
N LYS A 110 23.20 11.59 15.94
CA LYS A 110 23.09 11.06 17.31
C LYS A 110 24.20 10.08 17.65
N GLY A 111 24.56 9.19 16.72
CA GLY A 111 25.56 8.15 16.88
C GLY A 111 26.96 8.73 17.09
N GLN A 112 27.31 9.79 16.37
CA GLN A 112 28.61 10.48 16.47
C GLN A 112 28.92 10.90 17.91
N ARG A 113 27.92 11.43 18.62
CA ARG A 113 28.05 11.81 20.04
C ARG A 113 28.24 10.61 20.98
N ALA A 114 27.84 9.43 20.55
CA ALA A 114 27.93 8.18 21.28
C ALA A 114 29.08 7.28 20.81
N GLY A 115 29.94 7.72 19.89
CA GLY A 115 31.04 6.96 19.33
C GLY A 115 30.60 5.74 18.50
N ARG A 116 29.40 5.79 17.89
CA ARG A 116 28.86 4.69 17.07
C ARG A 116 29.30 4.86 15.62
N GLU A 117 29.51 3.74 14.93
CA GLU A 117 29.77 3.72 13.49
C GLU A 117 28.61 4.33 12.69
N PRO A 118 28.90 5.03 11.57
CA PRO A 118 27.88 5.57 10.69
C PRO A 118 27.00 4.45 10.10
N VAL A 119 25.71 4.75 9.94
CA VAL A 119 24.73 3.89 9.27
C VAL A 119 24.49 4.45 7.88
N GLU A 120 24.51 3.60 6.87
CA GLU A 120 24.14 3.95 5.50
C GLU A 120 22.65 3.65 5.25
N PRO A 121 21.97 4.44 4.38
CA PRO A 121 20.65 4.10 3.91
C PRO A 121 20.71 2.82 3.05
N LEU A 122 19.63 2.07 2.95
CA LEU A 122 19.54 0.90 2.06
C LEU A 122 19.85 1.31 0.62
N TYR A 123 19.32 2.44 0.21
CA TYR A 123 19.57 3.06 -1.10
C TYR A 123 19.39 4.58 -1.00
N THR A 124 19.97 5.28 -1.94
CA THR A 124 19.92 6.73 -2.06
C THR A 124 18.89 7.17 -3.10
N THR A 125 18.61 8.47 -3.15
CA THR A 125 17.80 9.09 -4.22
C THR A 125 18.38 8.80 -5.62
N GLU A 126 19.72 8.75 -5.77
CA GLU A 126 20.38 8.38 -7.03
C GLU A 126 20.09 6.91 -7.39
N ASP A 127 20.19 5.99 -6.43
CA ASP A 127 19.84 4.57 -6.63
C ASP A 127 18.38 4.42 -7.09
N ALA A 128 17.45 5.16 -6.48
CA ALA A 128 16.05 5.17 -6.87
C ALA A 128 15.84 5.71 -8.29
N MET A 129 16.55 6.77 -8.70
CA MET A 129 16.51 7.28 -10.07
C MET A 129 17.04 6.27 -11.10
N ASN A 130 18.01 5.46 -10.74
CA ASN A 130 18.58 4.45 -11.63
C ASN A 130 17.59 3.34 -12.02
N VAL A 131 16.59 3.05 -11.19
CA VAL A 131 15.51 2.07 -11.48
C VAL A 131 14.84 2.35 -12.83
N PHE A 132 14.58 3.62 -13.13
CA PHE A 132 13.78 4.03 -14.28
C PHE A 132 14.50 3.86 -15.63
N LYS A 133 15.77 3.52 -15.63
CA LYS A 133 16.53 3.14 -16.84
C LYS A 133 16.13 1.76 -17.38
N PHE A 134 15.60 0.90 -16.52
CA PHE A 134 15.21 -0.49 -16.83
C PHE A 134 13.69 -0.64 -17.06
N LEU A 135 12.93 0.46 -16.89
CA LEU A 135 11.48 0.43 -16.87
C LEU A 135 10.89 0.36 -18.28
N THR A 136 9.98 -0.57 -18.47
CA THR A 136 9.13 -0.73 -19.66
C THR A 136 7.67 -0.66 -19.21
N VAL A 137 6.88 0.18 -19.86
CA VAL A 137 5.44 0.32 -19.54
C VAL A 137 4.62 -0.62 -20.41
N CYS A 138 3.57 -1.19 -19.81
CA CYS A 138 2.60 -2.06 -20.46
C CYS A 138 1.21 -1.43 -20.35
N GLU A 139 0.36 -1.68 -21.34
CA GLU A 139 -1.05 -1.28 -21.29
C GLU A 139 -1.88 -2.45 -20.73
N TYR A 140 -2.99 -2.14 -20.06
CA TYR A 140 -3.93 -3.18 -19.61
C TYR A 140 -4.44 -4.03 -20.79
N GLY A 141 -4.55 -5.32 -20.58
CA GLY A 141 -5.02 -6.30 -21.57
C GLY A 141 -4.05 -6.57 -22.73
N GLN A 142 -2.90 -5.88 -22.78
CA GLN A 142 -1.87 -6.13 -23.77
C GLN A 142 -1.02 -7.34 -23.39
N SER A 143 -0.92 -8.33 -24.31
CA SER A 143 0.02 -9.43 -24.17
C SER A 143 1.44 -8.96 -24.51
N VAL A 144 2.37 -9.18 -23.59
CA VAL A 144 3.78 -8.80 -23.72
C VAL A 144 4.64 -10.04 -23.62
N GLU A 145 5.47 -10.30 -24.63
CA GLU A 145 6.47 -11.37 -24.57
C GLU A 145 7.59 -11.02 -23.60
N LEU A 146 7.79 -11.87 -22.63
CA LEU A 146 8.86 -11.75 -21.63
C LEU A 146 10.14 -12.43 -22.11
N CYS A 147 10.00 -13.69 -22.51
CA CYS A 147 11.04 -14.54 -23.13
C CYS A 147 10.35 -15.65 -23.90
N GLU A 148 11.13 -16.50 -24.57
CA GLU A 148 10.61 -17.63 -25.33
C GLU A 148 9.66 -18.51 -24.49
N GLY A 149 8.43 -18.68 -24.95
CA GLY A 149 7.39 -19.46 -24.29
C GLY A 149 6.78 -18.78 -23.03
N VAL A 150 7.03 -17.49 -22.80
CA VAL A 150 6.43 -16.78 -21.66
C VAL A 150 5.90 -15.43 -22.07
N THR A 151 4.60 -15.22 -21.89
CA THR A 151 3.95 -13.91 -22.08
C THR A 151 3.24 -13.46 -20.81
N ALA A 152 3.10 -12.15 -20.65
CA ALA A 152 2.41 -11.53 -19.53
C ALA A 152 1.28 -10.62 -19.99
N VAL A 153 0.18 -10.60 -19.24
CA VAL A 153 -0.93 -9.66 -19.39
C VAL A 153 -1.20 -9.01 -18.04
N PHE A 154 -1.28 -7.68 -18.02
CA PHE A 154 -1.65 -6.89 -16.85
C PHE A 154 -3.15 -6.57 -16.92
N THR A 155 -3.90 -6.88 -15.86
CA THR A 155 -5.35 -6.69 -15.76
C THR A 155 -5.65 -5.84 -14.53
N ASP A 156 -6.54 -4.85 -14.64
CA ASP A 156 -6.83 -3.93 -13.54
C ASP A 156 -7.29 -4.66 -12.28
N ALA A 157 -6.54 -4.50 -11.19
CA ALA A 157 -6.82 -5.12 -9.90
C ALA A 157 -7.73 -4.26 -8.99
N GLY A 158 -8.06 -3.03 -9.38
CA GLY A 158 -8.98 -2.15 -8.66
C GLY A 158 -8.55 -1.73 -7.26
N HIS A 159 -7.28 -1.94 -6.89
CA HIS A 159 -6.75 -1.67 -5.55
C HIS A 159 -6.16 -0.26 -5.42
N LEU A 160 -5.38 0.13 -6.38
CA LEU A 160 -4.72 1.42 -6.49
C LEU A 160 -4.74 1.87 -7.94
N LEU A 161 -4.66 3.17 -8.18
CA LEU A 161 -4.53 3.68 -9.55
C LEU A 161 -3.37 2.98 -10.26
N GLY A 162 -3.65 2.29 -11.36
CA GLY A 162 -2.65 1.55 -12.12
C GLY A 162 -2.33 0.14 -11.61
N SER A 163 -2.93 -0.32 -10.51
CA SER A 163 -2.70 -1.67 -9.97
C SER A 163 -3.12 -2.77 -10.93
N ALA A 164 -2.41 -3.89 -10.91
CA ALA A 164 -2.69 -4.99 -11.81
C ALA A 164 -2.56 -6.36 -11.16
N SER A 165 -3.48 -7.25 -11.50
CA SER A 165 -3.23 -8.69 -11.49
C SER A 165 -2.42 -9.06 -12.74
N ILE A 166 -1.48 -9.99 -12.61
CA ILE A 166 -0.58 -10.41 -13.70
C ILE A 166 -0.87 -11.85 -14.09
N THR A 167 -1.30 -12.04 -15.33
CA THR A 167 -1.46 -13.38 -15.93
C THR A 167 -0.23 -13.72 -16.75
N LEU A 168 0.38 -14.86 -16.47
CA LEU A 168 1.50 -15.42 -17.21
C LEU A 168 1.02 -16.65 -17.98
N GLU A 169 1.16 -16.62 -19.32
CA GLU A 169 0.99 -17.78 -20.17
C GLU A 169 2.35 -18.42 -20.39
N LEU A 170 2.45 -19.69 -20.08
CA LEU A 170 3.71 -20.41 -19.93
C LEU A 170 3.72 -21.66 -20.82
N ASP A 171 4.63 -21.73 -21.79
CA ASP A 171 4.92 -22.92 -22.59
C ASP A 171 6.25 -23.52 -22.13
N GLU A 172 6.19 -24.69 -21.49
CA GLU A 172 7.35 -25.40 -20.96
C GLU A 172 7.35 -26.85 -21.46
N GLY A 173 8.31 -27.20 -22.33
CA GLY A 173 8.43 -28.56 -22.85
C GLY A 173 7.18 -29.06 -23.61
N GLY A 174 6.43 -28.18 -24.26
CA GLY A 174 5.20 -28.46 -24.98
C GLY A 174 3.95 -28.51 -24.08
N ALA A 175 4.06 -28.26 -22.82
CA ALA A 175 2.93 -28.11 -21.89
C ALA A 175 2.60 -26.63 -21.69
N HIS A 176 1.33 -26.27 -21.95
CA HIS A 176 0.83 -24.93 -21.71
C HIS A 176 0.23 -24.82 -20.29
N LYS A 177 0.55 -23.74 -19.57
CA LYS A 177 0.07 -23.44 -18.22
C LYS A 177 -0.23 -21.95 -18.07
N THR A 178 -1.24 -21.61 -17.31
CA THR A 178 -1.57 -20.23 -16.95
C THR A 178 -1.34 -20.03 -15.45
N LEU A 179 -0.45 -19.10 -15.10
CA LEU A 179 -0.17 -18.69 -13.71
C LEU A 179 -0.64 -17.25 -13.50
N VAL A 180 -1.44 -17.01 -12.46
CA VAL A 180 -1.93 -15.68 -12.12
C VAL A 180 -1.36 -15.24 -10.77
N PHE A 181 -0.80 -14.03 -10.73
CA PHE A 181 -0.52 -13.29 -9.50
C PHE A 181 -1.62 -12.25 -9.32
N SER A 182 -2.34 -12.30 -8.22
CA SER A 182 -3.42 -11.34 -7.97
C SER A 182 -2.90 -9.91 -7.81
N GLY A 183 -1.68 -9.72 -7.32
CA GLY A 183 -1.31 -8.50 -6.64
C GLY A 183 -2.24 -8.27 -5.46
N ASP A 184 -2.47 -7.03 -5.10
CA ASP A 184 -3.51 -6.66 -4.14
C ASP A 184 -4.82 -6.45 -4.88
N ILE A 185 -5.87 -7.11 -4.41
CA ILE A 185 -7.20 -7.06 -5.02
C ILE A 185 -8.00 -5.95 -4.36
N GLY A 186 -8.53 -5.05 -5.18
CA GLY A 186 -9.32 -3.92 -4.71
C GLY A 186 -10.67 -4.32 -4.14
N ASN A 187 -11.21 -3.46 -3.29
CA ASN A 187 -12.60 -3.55 -2.87
C ASN A 187 -13.51 -2.99 -3.97
N VAL A 188 -14.72 -3.51 -4.07
CA VAL A 188 -15.70 -3.04 -5.06
C VAL A 188 -16.35 -1.71 -4.66
N ASP A 189 -16.89 -0.97 -5.64
CA ASP A 189 -17.57 0.32 -5.45
C ASP A 189 -16.71 1.37 -4.72
N GLN A 190 -15.40 1.35 -4.89
CA GLN A 190 -14.55 2.43 -4.38
C GLN A 190 -14.70 3.66 -5.27
N PRO A 191 -14.68 4.88 -4.71
CA PRO A 191 -14.75 6.08 -5.53
C PRO A 191 -13.49 6.24 -6.37
N ILE A 192 -13.65 6.80 -7.56
CA ILE A 192 -12.61 7.22 -8.49
C ILE A 192 -12.06 6.08 -9.36
N ILE A 193 -11.68 4.95 -8.76
CA ILE A 193 -11.04 3.84 -9.49
C ILE A 193 -12.05 2.76 -9.85
N ARG A 194 -11.75 2.01 -10.90
CA ARG A 194 -12.59 0.89 -11.35
C ARG A 194 -12.55 -0.27 -10.37
N ASP A 195 -13.59 -1.06 -10.37
CA ASP A 195 -13.62 -2.34 -9.68
C ASP A 195 -12.60 -3.31 -10.27
N PRO A 196 -12.13 -4.31 -9.48
CA PRO A 196 -11.26 -5.37 -9.98
C PRO A 196 -11.86 -6.08 -11.19
N GLN A 197 -11.09 -6.21 -12.25
CA GLN A 197 -11.47 -7.02 -13.39
C GLN A 197 -11.31 -8.50 -13.06
N LEU A 198 -12.39 -9.27 -13.31
CA LEU A 198 -12.42 -10.71 -13.03
C LEU A 198 -11.71 -11.49 -14.15
N LEU A 199 -10.81 -12.38 -13.76
CA LEU A 199 -10.09 -13.27 -14.66
C LEU A 199 -10.86 -14.58 -14.87
N LYS A 200 -10.70 -15.21 -16.05
CA LYS A 200 -11.49 -16.40 -16.44
C LYS A 200 -10.70 -17.70 -16.43
N ARG A 201 -9.38 -17.63 -16.55
CA ARG A 201 -8.54 -18.84 -16.66
C ARG A 201 -7.30 -18.73 -15.79
N ALA A 202 -7.04 -19.77 -15.04
CA ALA A 202 -5.78 -19.98 -14.34
C ALA A 202 -5.60 -21.48 -14.03
N ASP A 203 -4.41 -22.02 -14.26
CA ASP A 203 -4.01 -23.31 -13.71
C ASP A 203 -3.50 -23.15 -12.28
N TYR A 204 -2.79 -22.07 -12.02
CA TYR A 204 -2.19 -21.75 -10.73
C TYR A 204 -2.44 -20.30 -10.37
N VAL A 205 -2.68 -20.03 -9.09
CA VAL A 205 -2.93 -18.68 -8.60
C VAL A 205 -2.05 -18.42 -7.38
N VAL A 206 -1.40 -17.28 -7.34
CA VAL A 206 -0.79 -16.68 -6.14
C VAL A 206 -1.66 -15.48 -5.78
N MET A 207 -2.36 -15.54 -4.63
CA MET A 207 -3.33 -14.51 -4.26
C MET A 207 -3.14 -13.96 -2.87
N GLU A 208 -3.48 -12.69 -2.69
CA GLU A 208 -3.50 -12.03 -1.40
C GLU A 208 -4.55 -12.61 -0.45
N SER A 209 -4.37 -12.31 0.83
CA SER A 209 -5.31 -12.72 1.90
C SER A 209 -5.42 -11.68 3.02
N THR A 210 -5.16 -10.41 2.75
CA THR A 210 -5.11 -9.34 3.77
C THR A 210 -6.31 -9.32 4.71
N TYR A 211 -7.51 -9.54 4.17
CA TYR A 211 -8.77 -9.67 4.92
C TYR A 211 -9.47 -11.01 4.70
N GLY A 212 -8.71 -12.09 4.50
CA GLY A 212 -9.27 -13.42 4.26
C GLY A 212 -10.08 -14.00 5.42
N ASP A 213 -9.99 -13.43 6.61
CA ASP A 213 -10.64 -13.88 7.84
C ASP A 213 -11.93 -13.11 8.19
N ARG A 214 -12.25 -12.04 7.46
CA ARG A 214 -13.39 -11.17 7.83
C ARG A 214 -14.02 -10.46 6.65
N SER A 215 -15.31 -10.13 6.80
CA SER A 215 -16.04 -9.23 5.91
C SER A 215 -15.96 -7.80 6.43
N HIS A 216 -15.97 -6.82 5.52
CA HIS A 216 -16.11 -5.40 5.87
C HIS A 216 -17.55 -5.03 6.28
N GLY A 217 -18.49 -5.95 6.09
CA GLY A 217 -19.92 -5.70 6.34
C GLY A 217 -20.56 -4.78 5.29
N PRO A 218 -21.76 -4.29 5.55
CA PRO A 218 -22.44 -3.41 4.61
C PRO A 218 -21.69 -2.08 4.47
N LYS A 219 -21.65 -1.55 3.25
CA LYS A 219 -20.98 -0.28 2.93
C LYS A 219 -21.56 0.86 3.78
N PRO A 220 -20.75 1.55 4.59
CA PRO A 220 -21.20 2.67 5.39
C PRO A 220 -21.62 3.88 4.54
N ASP A 221 -22.45 4.75 5.08
CA ASP A 221 -22.71 6.07 4.50
C ASP A 221 -21.52 7.01 4.79
N TYR A 222 -20.43 6.84 4.03
CA TYR A 222 -19.20 7.64 4.18
C TYR A 222 -19.46 9.14 4.13
N LEU A 223 -20.37 9.59 3.24
CA LEU A 223 -20.71 10.99 3.10
C LEU A 223 -21.47 11.52 4.32
N GLY A 224 -22.44 10.75 4.82
CA GLY A 224 -23.20 11.12 6.01
C GLY A 224 -22.32 11.15 7.26
N GLU A 225 -21.50 10.10 7.46
CA GLU A 225 -20.60 10.01 8.61
C GLU A 225 -19.53 11.11 8.59
N LEU A 226 -18.88 11.35 7.45
CA LEU A 226 -17.91 12.42 7.31
C LEU A 226 -18.56 13.79 7.52
N THR A 227 -19.76 14.02 6.96
CA THR A 227 -20.53 15.25 7.18
C THR A 227 -20.83 15.47 8.66
N ALA A 228 -21.25 14.44 9.39
CA ALA A 228 -21.56 14.55 10.81
C ALA A 228 -20.33 14.90 11.66
N VAL A 229 -19.16 14.29 11.33
CA VAL A 229 -17.88 14.61 11.99
C VAL A 229 -17.48 16.06 11.72
N LEU A 230 -17.53 16.51 10.48
CA LEU A 230 -17.19 17.87 10.09
C LEU A 230 -18.10 18.88 10.78
N GLN A 231 -19.43 18.71 10.67
CA GLN A 231 -20.41 19.61 11.26
C GLN A 231 -20.21 19.76 12.77
N SER A 232 -20.17 18.61 13.49
CA SER A 232 -20.03 18.62 14.95
C SER A 232 -18.72 19.20 15.45
N THR A 233 -17.66 19.15 14.65
CA THR A 233 -16.35 19.72 14.99
C THR A 233 -16.31 21.22 14.71
N PHE A 234 -16.82 21.64 13.54
CA PHE A 234 -16.85 23.06 13.16
C PHE A 234 -17.79 23.88 14.07
N ASP A 235 -18.92 23.31 14.48
CA ASP A 235 -19.83 23.98 15.44
C ASP A 235 -19.17 24.27 16.80
N LYS A 236 -18.10 23.53 17.15
CA LYS A 236 -17.27 23.79 18.33
C LYS A 236 -16.09 24.74 18.05
N GLY A 237 -15.89 25.15 16.80
CA GLY A 237 -14.73 25.95 16.38
C GLY A 237 -13.42 25.19 16.26
N GLY A 238 -13.48 23.85 16.13
CA GLY A 238 -12.32 22.97 16.07
C GLY A 238 -11.90 22.59 14.65
N ASN A 239 -10.72 21.97 14.54
CA ASN A 239 -10.19 21.39 13.30
C ASN A 239 -10.49 19.90 13.22
N VAL A 240 -10.69 19.40 12.00
CA VAL A 240 -10.69 17.96 11.72
C VAL A 240 -9.34 17.59 11.12
N VAL A 241 -8.55 16.80 11.86
CA VAL A 241 -7.22 16.33 11.44
C VAL A 241 -7.36 14.89 10.99
N ILE A 242 -6.96 14.60 9.73
CA ILE A 242 -7.12 13.29 9.10
C ILE A 242 -5.75 12.72 8.74
N PRO A 243 -5.20 11.79 9.54
CA PRO A 243 -4.04 11.00 9.13
C PRO A 243 -4.40 10.16 7.90
N SER A 244 -3.63 10.27 6.81
CA SER A 244 -3.97 9.61 5.56
C SER A 244 -2.73 9.15 4.80
N PHE A 245 -2.85 8.04 4.07
CA PHE A 245 -1.87 7.67 3.07
C PHE A 245 -1.87 8.68 1.93
N ALA A 246 -0.69 8.98 1.41
CA ALA A 246 -0.52 10.02 0.38
C ALA A 246 -1.10 9.60 -0.98
N VAL A 247 -1.20 8.29 -1.23
CA VAL A 247 -1.71 7.71 -2.48
C VAL A 247 -2.95 6.88 -2.19
N GLY A 248 -3.98 7.05 -2.98
CA GLY A 248 -5.28 6.38 -2.85
C GLY A 248 -6.19 7.09 -1.84
N ARG A 249 -5.98 6.87 -0.56
CA ARG A 249 -6.87 7.35 0.52
C ARG A 249 -7.04 8.88 0.55
N THR A 250 -5.99 9.63 0.32
CA THR A 250 -6.10 11.11 0.25
C THR A 250 -7.00 11.53 -0.90
N GLN A 251 -6.91 10.89 -2.06
CA GLN A 251 -7.72 11.23 -3.22
C GLN A 251 -9.20 10.86 -3.01
N GLU A 252 -9.50 9.74 -2.37
CA GLU A 252 -10.88 9.37 -1.98
C GLU A 252 -11.50 10.40 -1.02
N LEU A 253 -10.73 10.85 -0.02
CA LEU A 253 -11.18 11.92 0.89
C LEU A 253 -11.46 13.21 0.15
N LEU A 254 -10.62 13.60 -0.82
CA LEU A 254 -10.87 14.78 -1.65
C LEU A 254 -12.14 14.64 -2.48
N TYR A 255 -12.42 13.45 -3.00
CA TYR A 255 -13.64 13.15 -3.74
C TYR A 255 -14.88 13.36 -2.85
N PHE A 256 -14.91 12.78 -1.65
CA PHE A 256 -16.01 12.96 -0.70
C PHE A 256 -16.16 14.42 -0.23
N LEU A 257 -15.06 15.10 0.08
CA LEU A 257 -15.10 16.50 0.50
C LEU A 257 -15.61 17.43 -0.61
N ARG A 258 -15.23 17.17 -1.87
CA ARG A 258 -15.79 17.85 -3.03
C ARG A 258 -17.31 17.68 -3.09
N GLN A 259 -17.79 16.44 -2.90
CA GLN A 259 -19.23 16.16 -2.95
C GLN A 259 -19.96 16.84 -1.80
N ILE A 260 -19.46 16.78 -0.56
CA ILE A 260 -20.01 17.46 0.61
C ILE A 260 -20.15 18.97 0.36
N LYS A 261 -19.13 19.60 -0.23
CA LYS A 261 -19.17 21.02 -0.57
C LYS A 261 -20.16 21.32 -1.71
N ALA A 262 -20.15 20.51 -2.76
CA ALA A 262 -21.03 20.71 -3.93
C ALA A 262 -22.51 20.57 -3.56
N GLU A 263 -22.84 19.69 -2.61
CA GLU A 263 -24.21 19.49 -2.12
C GLU A 263 -24.58 20.41 -0.93
N GLY A 264 -23.66 21.24 -0.45
CA GLY A 264 -23.91 22.18 0.65
C GLY A 264 -24.32 21.46 1.97
N ARG A 265 -23.70 20.29 2.25
CA ARG A 265 -24.09 19.47 3.41
C ARG A 265 -23.72 20.08 4.74
N ILE A 266 -22.71 20.96 4.81
CA ILE A 266 -22.26 21.61 6.06
C ILE A 266 -22.97 22.96 6.21
N LYS A 267 -23.75 23.08 7.29
CA LYS A 267 -24.51 24.30 7.61
C LYS A 267 -23.64 25.29 8.37
N ASN A 268 -23.82 26.56 8.08
CA ASN A 268 -23.09 27.70 8.71
C ASN A 268 -21.57 27.74 8.50
N HIS A 269 -20.99 26.73 7.85
CA HIS A 269 -19.54 26.61 7.58
C HIS A 269 -19.26 26.19 6.15
N ALA A 270 -20.08 26.62 5.16
CA ALA A 270 -19.98 26.14 3.77
C ALA A 270 -18.58 26.36 3.14
N ASP A 271 -17.91 27.44 3.51
CA ASP A 271 -16.61 27.84 2.97
C ASP A 271 -15.42 27.27 3.74
N PHE A 272 -15.61 26.21 4.56
CA PHE A 272 -14.51 25.63 5.31
C PHE A 272 -13.31 25.28 4.41
N PRO A 273 -12.08 25.66 4.80
CA PRO A 273 -10.89 25.30 4.05
C PRO A 273 -10.47 23.84 4.30
N VAL A 274 -9.90 23.23 3.27
CA VAL A 274 -9.31 21.90 3.32
C VAL A 274 -7.85 22.00 2.92
N PHE A 275 -6.96 21.53 3.77
CA PHE A 275 -5.53 21.50 3.52
C PHE A 275 -5.05 20.08 3.30
N VAL A 276 -4.35 19.85 2.19
CA VAL A 276 -3.54 18.65 1.98
C VAL A 276 -2.09 19.02 2.25
N ASP A 277 -1.60 18.60 3.41
CA ASP A 277 -0.24 18.92 3.85
C ASP A 277 0.67 17.70 3.71
N SER A 278 0.94 17.35 2.45
CA SER A 278 1.83 16.26 2.06
C SER A 278 2.32 16.49 0.61
N PRO A 279 3.63 16.73 0.41
CA PRO A 279 4.19 16.88 -0.95
C PRO A 279 3.98 15.64 -1.82
N LEU A 280 4.06 14.43 -1.23
CA LEU A 280 3.79 13.19 -1.95
C LEU A 280 2.32 13.11 -2.38
N ALA A 281 1.38 13.49 -1.51
CA ALA A 281 -0.05 13.50 -1.84
C ALA A 281 -0.37 14.51 -2.96
N SER A 282 0.30 15.66 -2.99
CA SER A 282 0.20 16.64 -4.08
C SER A 282 0.61 16.03 -5.43
N LYS A 283 1.80 15.41 -5.46
CA LYS A 283 2.33 14.78 -6.66
C LYS A 283 1.44 13.62 -7.13
N SER A 284 0.97 12.76 -6.21
CA SER A 284 0.08 11.65 -6.55
C SER A 284 -1.26 12.15 -7.10
N THR A 285 -1.85 13.19 -6.50
CA THR A 285 -3.09 13.81 -7.00
C THR A 285 -2.93 14.33 -8.43
N THR A 286 -1.74 14.83 -8.79
CA THR A 286 -1.44 15.24 -10.17
C THR A 286 -1.42 14.04 -11.12
N ILE A 287 -0.88 12.88 -10.68
CA ILE A 287 -0.87 11.64 -11.47
C ILE A 287 -2.32 11.14 -11.65
N PHE A 288 -3.14 11.15 -10.61
CA PHE A 288 -4.57 10.83 -10.71
C PHE A 288 -5.28 11.68 -11.75
N LYS A 289 -5.07 13.00 -11.73
CA LYS A 289 -5.67 13.94 -12.71
C LYS A 289 -5.22 13.70 -14.14
N LYS A 290 -4.01 13.21 -14.36
CA LYS A 290 -3.44 12.95 -15.70
C LYS A 290 -3.95 11.65 -16.30
N ASN A 291 -4.20 10.62 -15.48
CA ASN A 291 -4.48 9.26 -15.93
C ASN A 291 -5.96 8.84 -15.78
N PHE A 292 -6.88 9.80 -15.80
CA PHE A 292 -8.31 9.55 -15.59
C PHE A 292 -8.91 8.57 -16.62
N ALA A 293 -8.48 8.64 -17.88
CA ALA A 293 -9.08 7.84 -18.95
C ALA A 293 -8.85 6.33 -18.77
N GLU A 294 -7.71 5.94 -18.19
CA GLU A 294 -7.35 4.53 -18.02
C GLU A 294 -7.91 3.92 -16.73
N CYS A 295 -8.07 4.72 -15.67
CA CYS A 295 -8.24 4.19 -14.33
C CYS A 295 -9.53 4.62 -13.62
N TYR A 296 -10.20 5.70 -14.08
CA TYR A 296 -11.38 6.19 -13.38
C TYR A 296 -12.61 5.34 -13.68
N ASP A 297 -13.45 5.19 -12.65
CA ASP A 297 -14.79 4.62 -12.77
C ASP A 297 -15.72 5.51 -13.63
N GLU A 298 -16.91 5.02 -13.93
CA GLU A 298 -17.88 5.72 -14.79
C GLU A 298 -18.34 7.05 -14.17
N GLU A 299 -18.50 7.11 -12.83
CA GLU A 299 -18.96 8.31 -12.13
C GLU A 299 -17.89 9.42 -12.16
N ALA A 300 -16.65 9.10 -11.85
CA ALA A 300 -15.55 10.05 -11.92
C ALA A 300 -15.28 10.50 -13.36
N LEU A 301 -15.38 9.59 -14.34
CA LEU A 301 -15.29 9.94 -15.77
C LEU A 301 -16.39 10.89 -16.21
N ALA A 302 -17.64 10.67 -15.80
CA ALA A 302 -18.76 11.58 -16.11
C ALA A 302 -18.53 12.98 -15.53
N LEU A 303 -17.94 13.09 -14.35
CA LEU A 303 -17.53 14.38 -13.78
C LEU A 303 -16.50 15.08 -14.67
N VAL A 304 -15.45 14.38 -15.10
CA VAL A 304 -14.41 14.93 -15.97
C VAL A 304 -15.02 15.39 -17.32
N GLN A 305 -15.86 14.56 -17.93
CA GLN A 305 -16.55 14.87 -19.20
C GLN A 305 -17.47 16.10 -19.09
N SER A 306 -18.05 16.33 -17.92
CA SER A 306 -18.85 17.54 -17.63
C SER A 306 -18.00 18.79 -17.35
N GLY A 307 -16.67 18.71 -17.48
CA GLY A 307 -15.75 19.81 -17.21
C GLY A 307 -15.47 20.04 -15.72
N ARG A 308 -15.92 19.12 -14.83
CA ARG A 308 -15.65 19.18 -13.39
C ARG A 308 -14.47 18.29 -13.03
N ASN A 309 -13.65 18.76 -12.09
CA ASN A 309 -12.54 17.96 -11.59
C ASN A 309 -12.97 17.18 -10.32
N PRO A 310 -12.88 15.83 -10.30
CA PRO A 310 -13.27 15.03 -9.15
C PRO A 310 -12.48 15.32 -7.86
N LEU A 311 -11.25 15.83 -8.01
CA LEU A 311 -10.30 16.05 -6.92
C LEU A 311 -10.00 17.52 -6.67
N GLN A 312 -10.85 18.44 -7.15
CA GLN A 312 -10.67 19.88 -6.97
C GLN A 312 -11.98 20.59 -6.68
N PHE A 313 -11.94 21.50 -5.73
CA PHE A 313 -13.10 22.28 -5.29
C PHE A 313 -12.65 23.59 -4.64
N PRO A 314 -13.53 24.60 -4.52
CA PRO A 314 -13.20 25.84 -3.82
C PRO A 314 -12.80 25.62 -2.36
N GLY A 315 -11.73 26.28 -1.90
CA GLY A 315 -11.22 26.16 -0.55
C GLY A 315 -10.29 24.95 -0.35
N LEU A 316 -9.91 24.21 -1.39
CA LEU A 316 -8.83 23.22 -1.33
C LEU A 316 -7.47 23.94 -1.47
N HIS A 317 -6.60 23.72 -0.49
CA HIS A 317 -5.24 24.24 -0.43
C HIS A 317 -4.25 23.07 -0.36
N ILE A 318 -3.19 23.15 -1.15
CA ILE A 318 -2.10 22.18 -1.16
C ILE A 318 -0.87 22.87 -0.55
N SER A 319 -0.25 22.23 0.46
CA SER A 319 0.94 22.77 1.12
C SER A 319 2.16 21.95 0.72
N GLU A 320 3.10 22.60 0.06
CA GLU A 320 4.34 21.98 -0.41
C GLU A 320 5.52 22.32 0.48
N THR A 321 5.60 23.58 0.95
CA THR A 321 6.71 24.07 1.75
C THR A 321 6.51 23.84 3.26
N LYS A 322 7.59 23.95 4.02
CA LYS A 322 7.57 23.89 5.49
C LYS A 322 6.84 25.10 6.09
N GLU A 323 7.02 26.26 5.51
CA GLU A 323 6.42 27.52 5.93
C GLU A 323 4.90 27.48 5.78
N GLU A 324 4.39 26.96 4.66
CA GLU A 324 2.95 26.74 4.44
C GLU A 324 2.38 25.77 5.47
N SER A 325 3.06 24.64 5.71
CA SER A 325 2.67 23.65 6.71
C SER A 325 2.58 24.25 8.11
N MET A 326 3.55 25.08 8.49
CA MET A 326 3.54 25.75 9.79
C MET A 326 2.40 26.76 9.92
N ALA A 327 2.08 27.49 8.85
CA ALA A 327 1.00 28.48 8.83
C ALA A 327 -0.37 27.86 9.11
N ILE A 328 -0.62 26.61 8.68
CA ILE A 328 -1.89 25.89 8.93
C ILE A 328 -2.20 25.83 10.43
N ASN A 329 -1.18 25.53 11.26
CA ASN A 329 -1.37 25.39 12.70
C ASN A 329 -1.53 26.74 13.43
N GLY A 330 -1.08 27.83 12.83
CA GLY A 330 -1.22 29.19 13.38
C GLY A 330 -2.56 29.85 13.06
N ASP A 331 -3.29 29.38 12.08
CA ASP A 331 -4.58 29.93 11.67
C ASP A 331 -5.72 29.36 12.55
N PRO A 332 -6.51 30.21 13.25
CA PRO A 332 -7.59 29.77 14.13
C PRO A 332 -8.85 29.30 13.41
N THR A 333 -8.99 29.55 12.11
CA THR A 333 -10.18 29.19 11.32
C THR A 333 -10.39 27.66 11.35
N PRO A 334 -11.61 27.16 11.68
CA PRO A 334 -11.93 25.75 11.59
C PRO A 334 -11.71 25.19 10.18
N LYS A 335 -11.00 24.07 10.09
CA LYS A 335 -10.53 23.50 8.82
C LYS A 335 -10.41 22.00 8.86
N VAL A 336 -10.31 21.42 7.67
CA VAL A 336 -9.86 20.01 7.49
C VAL A 336 -8.36 20.02 7.17
N ILE A 337 -7.59 19.16 7.83
CA ILE A 337 -6.16 18.96 7.59
C ILE A 337 -5.94 17.49 7.27
N ILE A 338 -5.57 17.19 6.03
CA ILE A 338 -5.21 15.85 5.57
C ILE A 338 -3.69 15.79 5.45
N SER A 339 -3.05 14.86 6.15
CA SER A 339 -1.58 14.79 6.17
C SER A 339 -1.08 13.36 6.34
N ALA A 340 0.03 13.03 5.70
CA ALA A 340 0.72 11.76 5.85
C ALA A 340 1.69 11.79 7.07
N ALA A 341 2.00 10.65 7.71
CA ALA A 341 1.60 9.29 7.36
C ALA A 341 0.29 8.87 8.05
N GLY A 342 -0.40 7.91 7.43
CA GLY A 342 -1.71 7.44 7.91
C GLY A 342 -1.71 6.79 9.29
N MET A 343 -0.59 6.23 9.75
CA MET A 343 -0.43 5.60 11.08
C MET A 343 0.21 6.53 12.13
N CYS A 344 0.47 7.79 11.78
CA CYS A 344 1.00 8.84 12.67
C CYS A 344 2.44 8.67 13.17
N ASP A 345 3.19 7.68 12.70
CA ASP A 345 4.56 7.41 13.19
C ASP A 345 5.60 8.35 12.59
N ALA A 346 5.33 8.91 11.42
CA ALA A 346 6.21 9.82 10.69
C ALA A 346 5.42 10.94 10.01
N GLY A 347 6.12 11.85 9.36
CA GLY A 347 5.54 12.88 8.51
C GLY A 347 5.00 14.11 9.25
N ARG A 348 4.41 15.00 8.43
CA ARG A 348 3.89 16.29 8.90
C ARG A 348 2.68 16.16 9.82
N ILE A 349 1.93 15.06 9.72
CA ILE A 349 0.80 14.74 10.59
C ILE A 349 1.15 14.86 12.07
N ARG A 350 2.37 14.46 12.46
CA ARG A 350 2.81 14.54 13.87
C ARG A 350 2.85 15.97 14.41
N HIS A 351 3.16 16.95 13.55
CA HIS A 351 3.08 18.37 13.92
C HIS A 351 1.63 18.78 14.11
N HIS A 352 0.74 18.41 13.17
CA HIS A 352 -0.68 18.72 13.31
C HIS A 352 -1.30 18.08 14.55
N LEU A 353 -0.93 16.84 14.88
CA LEU A 353 -1.36 16.18 16.10
C LEU A 353 -0.88 16.93 17.35
N LYS A 354 0.37 17.40 17.37
CA LYS A 354 0.90 18.20 18.51
C LYS A 354 0.06 19.45 18.77
N TYR A 355 -0.41 20.12 17.73
CA TYR A 355 -1.18 21.37 17.86
C TYR A 355 -2.69 21.14 18.08
N ASN A 356 -3.22 19.98 17.80
CA ASN A 356 -4.67 19.74 17.84
C ASN A 356 -5.12 18.71 18.88
N LEU A 357 -4.30 17.75 19.31
CA LEU A 357 -4.70 16.68 20.24
C LEU A 357 -5.14 17.20 21.62
N TRP A 358 -4.54 18.26 22.12
CA TRP A 358 -4.88 18.83 23.44
C TRP A 358 -6.13 19.72 23.43
N ARG A 359 -6.69 20.00 22.26
CA ARG A 359 -7.82 20.90 22.04
C ARG A 359 -9.13 20.09 21.97
N PRO A 360 -10.04 20.22 22.97
CA PRO A 360 -11.27 19.42 23.05
C PRO A 360 -12.29 19.73 21.95
N GLU A 361 -12.20 20.90 21.31
CA GLU A 361 -13.01 21.26 20.15
C GLU A 361 -12.59 20.53 18.86
N CYS A 362 -11.35 20.05 18.77
CA CYS A 362 -10.82 19.37 17.59
C CYS A 362 -11.21 17.89 17.53
N THR A 363 -11.17 17.33 16.31
CA THR A 363 -11.35 15.90 16.06
C THR A 363 -10.18 15.36 15.26
N VAL A 364 -9.60 14.22 15.67
CA VAL A 364 -8.72 13.40 14.83
C VAL A 364 -9.56 12.28 14.26
N LEU A 365 -9.66 12.22 12.93
CA LEU A 365 -10.47 11.24 12.21
C LEU A 365 -9.57 10.23 11.50
N PHE A 366 -9.57 9.00 11.98
CA PHE A 366 -8.89 7.89 11.33
C PHE A 366 -9.77 7.28 10.23
N VAL A 367 -9.19 7.08 9.05
CA VAL A 367 -9.87 6.62 7.84
C VAL A 367 -9.29 5.31 7.30
N GLY A 368 -8.56 4.57 8.11
CA GLY A 368 -7.95 3.31 7.75
C GLY A 368 -7.48 2.54 8.98
N TYR A 369 -7.09 1.29 8.75
CA TYR A 369 -6.55 0.42 9.79
C TYR A 369 -5.32 1.03 10.45
N GLN A 370 -5.19 0.82 11.76
CA GLN A 370 -4.07 1.29 12.58
C GLN A 370 -3.32 0.08 13.16
N SER A 371 -2.14 -0.19 12.64
CA SER A 371 -1.33 -1.35 13.04
C SER A 371 -0.90 -1.28 14.50
N PRO A 372 -0.93 -2.39 15.23
CA PRO A 372 -0.46 -2.46 16.61
C PRO A 372 0.97 -1.93 16.77
N GLY A 373 1.18 -1.10 17.81
CA GLY A 373 2.48 -0.49 18.08
C GLY A 373 2.69 0.88 17.45
N THR A 374 1.77 1.35 16.62
CA THR A 374 1.81 2.70 16.03
C THR A 374 1.15 3.75 16.94
N LEU A 375 1.50 5.02 16.73
CA LEU A 375 0.86 6.14 17.43
C LEU A 375 -0.63 6.19 17.11
N GLY A 376 -1.02 5.97 15.86
CA GLY A 376 -2.42 5.94 15.46
C GLY A 376 -3.21 4.86 16.21
N ASN A 377 -2.64 3.66 16.36
CA ASN A 377 -3.26 2.58 17.13
C ASN A 377 -3.43 2.95 18.61
N ALA A 378 -2.42 3.58 19.22
CA ALA A 378 -2.51 4.03 20.60
C ALA A 378 -3.65 5.05 20.79
N LEU A 379 -3.79 6.00 19.86
CA LEU A 379 -4.86 7.01 19.89
C LEU A 379 -6.25 6.38 19.75
N VAL A 380 -6.41 5.45 18.79
CA VAL A 380 -7.67 4.72 18.59
C VAL A 380 -8.07 3.90 19.82
N ASN A 381 -7.08 3.34 20.53
CA ASN A 381 -7.30 2.58 21.76
C ASN A 381 -7.44 3.46 23.02
N GLY A 382 -7.57 4.78 22.88
CA GLY A 382 -7.96 5.67 23.96
C GLY A 382 -6.84 6.09 24.90
N VAL A 383 -5.59 6.11 24.44
CA VAL A 383 -4.48 6.68 25.22
C VAL A 383 -4.78 8.14 25.60
N GLN A 384 -4.52 8.51 26.85
CA GLN A 384 -4.83 9.87 27.37
C GLN A 384 -3.69 10.87 27.21
N GLU A 385 -2.48 10.39 27.00
CA GLU A 385 -1.28 11.20 26.79
C GLU A 385 -0.34 10.49 25.81
N VAL A 386 0.23 11.25 24.88
CA VAL A 386 1.25 10.77 23.93
C VAL A 386 2.49 11.65 23.96
N LYS A 387 3.63 11.12 23.55
CA LYS A 387 4.87 11.89 23.44
C LYS A 387 5.15 12.27 21.99
N LEU A 388 5.10 13.55 21.67
CA LEU A 388 5.38 14.10 20.34
C LEU A 388 6.61 15.01 20.38
N PHE A 389 7.62 14.69 19.60
CA PHE A 389 8.90 15.43 19.56
C PHE A 389 9.56 15.62 20.92
N GLY A 390 9.41 14.64 21.83
CA GLY A 390 9.96 14.68 23.18
C GLY A 390 9.07 15.34 24.23
N GLU A 391 7.95 15.96 23.83
CA GLU A 391 7.02 16.66 24.72
C GLU A 391 5.77 15.80 24.98
N PRO A 392 5.26 15.73 26.23
CA PRO A 392 3.98 15.12 26.52
C PRO A 392 2.83 15.97 25.97
N VAL A 393 1.87 15.33 25.33
CA VAL A 393 0.65 15.98 24.79
C VAL A 393 -0.57 15.22 25.27
N GLN A 394 -1.46 15.90 25.97
CA GLN A 394 -2.75 15.34 26.43
C GLN A 394 -3.67 15.10 25.24
N VAL A 395 -4.39 13.99 25.25
CA VAL A 395 -5.41 13.65 24.24
C VAL A 395 -6.77 14.08 24.75
N LYS A 396 -7.19 15.31 24.38
CA LYS A 396 -8.50 15.89 24.70
C LYS A 396 -9.39 16.00 23.46
N ALA A 397 -8.80 16.01 22.28
CA ALA A 397 -9.54 15.98 21.02
C ALA A 397 -10.37 14.70 20.91
N ARG A 398 -11.50 14.79 20.24
CA ARG A 398 -12.29 13.61 19.89
C ARG A 398 -11.48 12.73 18.94
N ILE A 399 -11.35 11.45 19.27
CA ILE A 399 -10.83 10.43 18.34
C ILE A 399 -12.02 9.77 17.68
N ALA A 400 -12.10 9.85 16.36
CA ALA A 400 -13.17 9.27 15.55
C ALA A 400 -12.56 8.33 14.50
N GLN A 401 -13.36 7.37 14.07
CA GLN A 401 -12.99 6.43 13.01
C GLN A 401 -14.08 6.42 11.95
N LEU A 402 -13.70 6.43 10.70
CA LEU A 402 -14.56 6.17 9.55
C LEU A 402 -14.22 4.75 9.07
N GLY A 403 -15.07 3.80 9.44
CA GLY A 403 -14.85 2.39 9.15
C GLY A 403 -15.14 2.03 7.70
N GLY A 404 -14.65 0.84 7.26
CA GLY A 404 -15.00 0.26 5.95
C GLY A 404 -14.28 0.82 4.74
N LEU A 405 -13.52 1.90 4.86
CA LEU A 405 -12.66 2.39 3.78
C LEU A 405 -11.39 1.51 3.72
N SER A 406 -11.47 0.36 3.08
CA SER A 406 -10.32 -0.49 2.80
C SER A 406 -9.99 -0.47 1.31
N GLY A 407 -8.71 -0.41 0.97
CA GLY A 407 -8.24 -0.57 -0.40
C GLY A 407 -8.28 -2.02 -0.87
N HIS A 408 -8.30 -3.00 0.06
CA HIS A 408 -8.31 -4.43 -0.25
C HIS A 408 -9.73 -4.99 -0.20
N ALA A 409 -9.95 -6.00 -1.02
CA ALA A 409 -11.11 -6.86 -0.91
C ALA A 409 -11.16 -7.57 0.45
N ASP A 410 -12.35 -7.78 0.96
CA ASP A 410 -12.59 -8.64 2.12
C ASP A 410 -12.73 -10.12 1.72
N CYS A 411 -13.02 -10.99 2.68
CA CYS A 411 -13.13 -12.43 2.42
C CYS A 411 -14.23 -12.77 1.37
N ASP A 412 -15.27 -11.96 1.25
CA ASP A 412 -16.33 -12.16 0.26
C ASP A 412 -15.87 -11.69 -1.13
N GLY A 413 -15.18 -10.55 -1.21
CA GLY A 413 -14.57 -10.04 -2.43
C GLY A 413 -13.45 -10.96 -2.95
N LEU A 414 -12.56 -11.45 -2.07
CA LEU A 414 -11.53 -12.44 -2.41
C LEU A 414 -12.14 -13.73 -2.96
N ALA A 415 -13.21 -14.24 -2.32
CA ALA A 415 -13.94 -15.41 -2.80
C ALA A 415 -14.58 -15.14 -4.16
N ALA A 416 -15.25 -14.01 -4.34
CA ALA A 416 -15.89 -13.64 -5.61
C ALA A 416 -14.86 -13.54 -6.75
N TRP A 417 -13.66 -12.98 -6.48
CA TRP A 417 -12.58 -12.90 -7.45
C TRP A 417 -12.09 -14.31 -7.86
N LEU A 418 -11.86 -15.20 -6.88
CA LEU A 418 -11.40 -16.57 -7.15
C LEU A 418 -12.47 -17.44 -7.84
N HIS A 419 -13.75 -17.28 -7.46
CA HIS A 419 -14.85 -18.02 -8.07
C HIS A 419 -15.20 -17.55 -9.49
N ALA A 420 -14.63 -16.46 -9.97
CA ALA A 420 -14.85 -15.97 -11.32
C ALA A 420 -14.11 -16.76 -12.39
N PHE A 421 -13.15 -17.60 -12.03
CA PHE A 421 -12.49 -18.52 -12.96
C PHE A 421 -13.50 -19.57 -13.44
N ASP A 422 -13.51 -19.81 -14.75
CA ASP A 422 -14.44 -20.78 -15.38
C ASP A 422 -14.23 -22.22 -14.88
N GLU A 423 -12.97 -22.55 -14.57
CA GLU A 423 -12.57 -23.80 -13.93
C GLU A 423 -11.73 -23.50 -12.69
N LYS A 424 -11.86 -24.35 -11.65
CA LYS A 424 -11.04 -24.22 -10.45
C LYS A 424 -9.56 -24.33 -10.80
N PRO A 425 -8.71 -23.39 -10.35
CA PRO A 425 -7.27 -23.54 -10.43
C PRO A 425 -6.81 -24.87 -9.81
N LYS A 426 -5.79 -25.47 -10.40
CA LYS A 426 -5.18 -26.72 -9.90
C LYS A 426 -4.53 -26.53 -8.55
N PHE A 427 -4.05 -25.30 -8.26
CA PHE A 427 -3.51 -24.95 -6.96
C PHE A 427 -3.58 -23.44 -6.70
N VAL A 428 -3.86 -23.07 -5.45
CA VAL A 428 -3.90 -21.68 -4.98
C VAL A 428 -2.85 -21.49 -3.88
N PHE A 429 -1.87 -20.63 -4.12
CA PHE A 429 -0.90 -20.18 -3.14
C PHE A 429 -1.43 -18.91 -2.47
N VAL A 430 -1.63 -18.98 -1.16
CA VAL A 430 -2.14 -17.86 -0.36
C VAL A 430 -0.99 -17.09 0.23
N ASN A 431 -0.90 -15.79 -0.07
CA ASN A 431 0.13 -14.89 0.46
C ASN A 431 -0.47 -13.57 0.94
N HIS A 432 0.37 -12.59 1.24
CA HIS A 432 0.02 -11.21 1.58
C HIS A 432 -1.12 -11.13 2.61
N GLY A 433 -0.92 -11.78 3.75
CA GLY A 433 -1.82 -11.81 4.89
C GLY A 433 -1.05 -12.17 6.15
N GLU A 434 -1.54 -11.71 7.31
CA GLU A 434 -0.97 -12.16 8.60
C GLU A 434 -1.04 -13.68 8.71
N ASP A 435 -0.10 -14.30 9.42
CA ASP A 435 0.06 -15.74 9.50
C ASP A 435 -1.24 -16.51 9.76
N ALA A 436 -2.00 -16.08 10.77
CA ALA A 436 -3.28 -16.71 11.11
C ALA A 436 -4.35 -16.47 10.03
N VAL A 437 -4.31 -15.33 9.35
CA VAL A 437 -5.28 -14.96 8.29
C VAL A 437 -4.99 -15.76 7.03
N ALA A 438 -3.74 -15.85 6.62
CA ALA A 438 -3.34 -16.63 5.44
C ALA A 438 -3.67 -18.12 5.59
N GLU A 439 -3.38 -18.70 6.79
CA GLU A 439 -3.75 -20.09 7.08
C GLU A 439 -5.26 -20.30 7.10
N HIS A 440 -6.01 -19.39 7.76
CA HIS A 440 -7.47 -19.45 7.77
C HIS A 440 -8.05 -19.41 6.34
N TRP A 441 -7.51 -18.53 5.49
CA TRP A 441 -7.97 -18.42 4.11
C TRP A 441 -7.66 -19.67 3.31
N ALA A 442 -6.44 -20.21 3.42
CA ALA A 442 -6.06 -21.47 2.78
C ALA A 442 -6.93 -22.65 3.26
N GLU A 443 -7.25 -22.73 4.55
CA GLU A 443 -8.15 -23.75 5.09
C GLU A 443 -9.58 -23.62 4.55
N LYS A 444 -10.12 -22.39 4.50
CA LYS A 444 -11.42 -22.10 3.89
C LYS A 444 -11.45 -22.58 2.44
N LEU A 445 -10.45 -22.25 1.65
CA LEU A 445 -10.36 -22.71 0.25
C LEU A 445 -10.32 -24.23 0.13
N ARG A 446 -9.58 -24.93 1.01
CA ARG A 446 -9.55 -26.40 1.07
C ARG A 446 -10.94 -26.98 1.38
N THR A 447 -11.71 -26.37 2.29
CA THR A 447 -13.10 -26.80 2.58
C THR A 447 -14.04 -26.58 1.40
N GLU A 448 -13.76 -25.59 0.53
CA GLU A 448 -14.49 -25.35 -0.72
C GLU A 448 -14.02 -26.24 -1.87
N GLY A 449 -13.05 -27.14 -1.61
CA GLY A 449 -12.55 -28.13 -2.58
C GLY A 449 -11.49 -27.57 -3.56
N TYR A 450 -10.72 -26.56 -3.14
CA TYR A 450 -9.50 -26.15 -3.80
C TYR A 450 -8.29 -26.87 -3.20
N GLU A 451 -7.29 -27.15 -4.03
CA GLU A 451 -5.95 -27.44 -3.52
C GLU A 451 -5.29 -26.08 -3.18
N ALA A 452 -5.01 -25.82 -1.92
CA ALA A 452 -4.48 -24.54 -1.47
C ALA A 452 -3.50 -24.69 -0.31
N ASP A 453 -2.50 -23.79 -0.26
CA ASP A 453 -1.56 -23.68 0.87
C ASP A 453 -1.10 -22.22 1.05
N ALA A 454 -0.68 -21.88 2.28
CA ALA A 454 -0.03 -20.63 2.63
C ALA A 454 1.48 -20.88 2.79
N PRO A 455 2.31 -20.57 1.78
CA PRO A 455 3.73 -20.84 1.81
C PRO A 455 4.46 -20.09 2.93
N TYR A 456 5.54 -20.69 3.45
CA TYR A 456 6.49 -20.00 4.30
C TYR A 456 7.56 -19.28 3.49
N ASN A 457 8.09 -18.20 4.02
CA ASN A 457 9.19 -17.47 3.42
C ASN A 457 10.41 -18.38 3.17
N GLY A 458 10.95 -18.35 1.94
CA GLY A 458 12.02 -19.22 1.50
C GLY A 458 11.56 -20.59 0.98
N SER A 459 10.26 -20.87 0.92
CA SER A 459 9.77 -22.12 0.33
C SER A 459 9.88 -22.13 -1.19
N VAL A 460 10.08 -23.34 -1.73
CA VAL A 460 10.15 -23.60 -3.17
C VAL A 460 9.11 -24.65 -3.57
N TRP A 461 8.30 -24.31 -4.55
CA TRP A 461 7.24 -25.18 -5.06
C TRP A 461 7.48 -25.53 -6.52
N ILE A 462 7.25 -26.82 -6.87
CA ILE A 462 7.40 -27.31 -8.24
C ILE A 462 6.04 -27.73 -8.77
N ALA A 463 5.67 -27.22 -9.94
CA ALA A 463 4.52 -27.67 -10.69
C ALA A 463 5.00 -28.39 -11.98
N ALA A 464 4.88 -29.70 -11.99
CA ALA A 464 5.23 -30.58 -13.10
C ALA A 464 4.18 -31.66 -13.28
N GLU A 465 3.91 -32.06 -14.53
CA GLU A 465 2.99 -33.17 -14.89
C GLU A 465 1.61 -33.10 -14.22
N GLY A 466 1.08 -31.87 -14.04
CA GLY A 466 -0.23 -31.63 -13.39
C GLY A 466 -0.25 -31.80 -11.87
N ARG A 467 0.92 -31.98 -11.24
CA ARG A 467 1.06 -32.07 -9.79
C ARG A 467 1.84 -30.87 -9.27
N VAL A 468 1.47 -30.43 -8.05
CA VAL A 468 2.17 -29.39 -7.31
C VAL A 468 2.75 -30.01 -6.04
N ALA A 469 4.01 -29.75 -5.78
CA ALA A 469 4.69 -30.26 -4.58
C ALA A 469 5.63 -29.20 -4.02
N CYS A 470 5.64 -29.08 -2.69
CA CYS A 470 6.65 -28.30 -2.00
C CYS A 470 7.98 -29.05 -2.04
N ALA A 471 8.98 -28.49 -2.73
CA ALA A 471 10.31 -29.07 -2.84
C ALA A 471 11.19 -28.68 -1.67
N GLU A 472 11.04 -27.44 -1.18
CA GLU A 472 11.74 -26.92 0.00
C GLU A 472 10.74 -26.19 0.89
N VAL A 473 10.64 -26.63 2.13
CA VAL A 473 9.84 -25.95 3.15
C VAL A 473 10.64 -24.77 3.65
N GLY A 474 10.07 -23.58 3.53
CA GLY A 474 10.69 -22.35 4.02
C GLY A 474 10.81 -22.29 5.53
N ASN A 475 11.15 -21.13 6.05
CA ASN A 475 11.38 -20.92 7.46
C ASN A 475 10.05 -20.95 8.23
N THR A 476 9.76 -22.07 8.89
CA THR A 476 8.57 -22.27 9.73
C THR A 476 8.68 -21.60 11.11
N SER A 477 9.89 -21.20 11.52
CA SER A 477 10.08 -20.39 12.72
C SER A 477 9.98 -18.93 12.34
N LYS A 478 9.00 -18.19 12.87
CA LYS A 478 9.10 -16.73 12.91
C LYS A 478 10.43 -16.40 13.56
N ILE A 479 11.37 -15.86 12.82
CA ILE A 479 12.54 -15.22 13.41
C ILE A 479 12.01 -13.93 14.02
N VAL A 480 11.36 -14.06 15.16
CA VAL A 480 11.20 -12.97 16.11
C VAL A 480 12.63 -12.67 16.57
N ARG A 481 13.31 -11.78 15.87
CA ARG A 481 14.40 -11.05 16.50
C ARG A 481 13.74 -10.20 17.57
N THR A 482 13.58 -10.78 18.75
CA THR A 482 13.50 -9.97 19.97
C THR A 482 14.68 -9.03 19.87
N LYS A 483 14.41 -7.74 19.62
CA LYS A 483 15.39 -6.69 19.90
C LYS A 483 15.89 -7.03 21.28
N SER A 484 17.16 -7.42 21.35
CA SER A 484 17.81 -7.83 22.59
C SER A 484 17.43 -6.82 23.67
N ALA A 485 17.05 -7.33 24.83
CA ALA A 485 16.62 -6.57 26.01
C ALA A 485 17.71 -5.66 26.59
N GLU A 486 18.66 -5.20 25.79
CA GLU A 486 19.78 -4.34 26.17
C GLU A 486 19.53 -2.84 26.05
N THR A 487 18.33 -2.39 25.64
CA THR A 487 18.08 -0.93 25.51
C THR A 487 17.03 -0.42 26.51
N VAL A 488 16.66 -1.18 27.54
CA VAL A 488 15.73 -0.73 28.61
C VAL A 488 16.41 -0.53 29.98
N ARG A 489 17.73 -0.55 30.03
CA ARG A 489 18.45 -0.15 31.25
C ARG A 489 19.37 1.01 30.97
N SER A 490 18.85 2.22 30.82
CA SER A 490 19.49 3.48 31.20
C SER A 490 18.57 4.65 30.92
N SER A 491 17.65 4.90 31.80
CA SER A 491 17.16 6.25 32.15
C SER A 491 16.36 6.12 33.44
N ALA A 492 17.09 6.00 34.53
CA ALA A 492 16.66 6.57 35.79
C ALA A 492 17.09 8.01 35.81
#